data_59a6da35b4f02cfe6ac0843e26decc66
#
_entry.id   59a6da35b4f02cfe6ac0843e26decc66
#
_cell.length_a   1.000
_cell.length_b   1.000
_cell.length_c   1.000
_cell.angle_alpha   90.00
_cell.angle_beta   90.00
_cell.angle_gamma   90.00
#
_symmetry.space_group_name_H-M   'P 1'
#
loop_
_entity.id
_entity.type
_entity.pdbx_description
1 polymer ?
#
loop_
_entity_poly.entity_id
_entity_poly.type
_entity_poly.pdbx_seq_one_letter_code
_entity_poly.pdbx_strand_id
1 'polypeptide(L)'
;MDIVVTTDTPEERLDLYLSSACPDLSRSRIQTLIKAEDVLVNGEVVRQSYLVQPGDAIAVEVPALEDLAAIAQDLPLSIVHEDADLLVVNKAPGMIVHPAPGAPDGTLVNALLHHCTDLSGINGVLRPGIVHRLDRETSGLLVIAKHDVAHRTLAERLQ
;
A
#
# COMPACT_ATOMS: atom_id res chain seq x y z
N MET A 1 -3.70 -9.44 18.00
CA MET A 1 -4.31 -10.75 17.64
C MET A 1 -3.40 -11.86 18.12
N ASP A 2 -3.93 -12.82 18.85
CA ASP A 2 -3.15 -13.91 19.41
C ASP A 2 -3.50 -15.21 18.68
N ILE A 3 -2.47 -15.93 18.23
CA ILE A 3 -2.57 -17.18 17.49
C ILE A 3 -1.78 -18.23 18.26
N VAL A 4 -2.41 -19.39 18.54
CA VAL A 4 -1.71 -20.55 19.10
C VAL A 4 -1.49 -21.57 17.99
N VAL A 5 -0.23 -21.95 17.76
CA VAL A 5 0.14 -22.92 16.74
C VAL A 5 -0.29 -24.33 17.20
N THR A 6 -1.06 -25.04 16.38
CA THR A 6 -1.56 -26.38 16.70
C THR A 6 -0.49 -27.45 16.47
N THR A 7 -0.68 -28.63 17.08
CA THR A 7 0.25 -29.75 16.97
C THR A 7 0.41 -30.35 15.58
N ASP A 8 -0.55 -30.11 14.69
CA ASP A 8 -0.54 -30.63 13.31
C ASP A 8 0.09 -29.64 12.30
N THR A 9 0.63 -28.52 12.77
CA THR A 9 1.28 -27.54 11.93
C THR A 9 2.65 -28.07 11.50
N PRO A 10 2.92 -28.22 10.19
CA PRO A 10 4.25 -28.58 9.72
C PRO A 10 5.25 -27.47 10.05
N GLU A 11 6.53 -27.83 10.19
CA GLU A 11 7.59 -26.84 10.32
C GLU A 11 7.57 -25.90 9.14
N GLU A 12 7.09 -24.68 9.36
CA GLU A 12 6.95 -23.65 8.34
C GLU A 12 7.54 -22.34 8.82
N ARG A 13 8.01 -21.52 7.90
CA ARG A 13 8.52 -20.19 8.23
C ARG A 13 7.39 -19.29 8.73
N LEU A 14 7.69 -18.50 9.75
CA LEU A 14 6.74 -17.59 10.39
C LEU A 14 6.01 -16.68 9.38
N ASP A 15 6.74 -16.12 8.38
CA ASP A 15 6.13 -15.25 7.38
C ASP A 15 5.14 -15.99 6.46
N LEU A 16 5.33 -17.27 6.20
CA LEU A 16 4.42 -18.10 5.41
C LEU A 16 3.23 -18.55 6.26
N TYR A 17 3.52 -19.06 7.47
CA TYR A 17 2.47 -19.49 8.41
C TYR A 17 1.46 -18.37 8.67
N LEU A 18 1.95 -17.16 9.01
CA LEU A 18 1.08 -16.00 9.25
C LEU A 18 0.31 -15.57 8.00
N SER A 19 0.88 -15.73 6.81
CA SER A 19 0.17 -15.44 5.55
C SER A 19 -1.05 -16.34 5.33
N SER A 20 -0.99 -17.57 5.84
CA SER A 20 -2.12 -18.53 5.81
C SER A 20 -3.08 -18.31 6.98
N ALA A 21 -2.58 -18.02 8.17
CA ALA A 21 -3.37 -17.82 9.38
C ALA A 21 -4.10 -16.46 9.41
N CYS A 22 -3.59 -15.46 8.70
CA CYS A 22 -4.14 -14.10 8.65
C CYS A 22 -4.46 -13.70 7.20
N PRO A 23 -5.55 -14.19 6.60
CA PRO A 23 -5.87 -13.95 5.19
C PRO A 23 -6.10 -12.46 4.85
N ASP A 24 -6.42 -11.65 5.85
CA ASP A 24 -6.60 -10.20 5.69
C ASP A 24 -5.27 -9.43 5.59
N LEU A 25 -4.14 -10.09 5.89
CA LEU A 25 -2.81 -9.49 5.83
C LEU A 25 -2.02 -10.05 4.65
N SER A 26 -1.55 -9.16 3.75
CA SER A 26 -0.63 -9.59 2.72
C SER A 26 0.71 -10.03 3.31
N ARG A 27 1.41 -10.97 2.63
CA ARG A 27 2.73 -11.44 3.06
C ARG A 27 3.75 -10.30 3.24
N SER A 28 3.71 -9.29 2.38
CA SER A 28 4.58 -8.11 2.51
C SER A 28 4.27 -7.30 3.77
N ARG A 29 2.99 -7.18 4.15
CA ARG A 29 2.60 -6.53 5.40
C ARG A 29 3.09 -7.31 6.61
N ILE A 30 2.93 -8.64 6.61
CA ILE A 30 3.44 -9.53 7.66
C ILE A 30 4.96 -9.36 7.84
N GLN A 31 5.73 -9.36 6.75
CA GLN A 31 7.18 -9.14 6.82
C GLN A 31 7.54 -7.77 7.38
N THR A 32 6.73 -6.75 7.11
CA THR A 32 6.90 -5.40 7.69
C THR A 32 6.64 -5.42 9.19
N LEU A 33 5.55 -6.07 9.63
CA LEU A 33 5.22 -6.21 11.07
C LEU A 33 6.32 -6.98 11.83
N ILE A 34 6.84 -8.06 11.27
CA ILE A 34 7.94 -8.82 11.88
C ILE A 34 9.21 -7.95 12.02
N LYS A 35 9.53 -7.14 11.01
CA LYS A 35 10.68 -6.22 11.05
C LYS A 35 10.49 -5.06 12.02
N ALA A 36 9.25 -4.63 12.22
CA ALA A 36 8.88 -3.57 13.17
C ALA A 36 8.76 -4.08 14.61
N GLU A 37 9.02 -5.38 14.83
CA GLU A 37 8.90 -6.05 16.15
C GLU A 37 7.44 -6.13 16.66
N ASP A 38 6.47 -5.91 15.78
CA ASP A 38 5.03 -6.01 16.06
C ASP A 38 4.52 -7.47 16.07
N VAL A 39 5.43 -8.44 15.87
CA VAL A 39 5.15 -9.89 15.95
C VAL A 39 6.08 -10.53 16.95
N LEU A 40 5.49 -11.13 17.98
CA LEU A 40 6.21 -11.85 19.03
C LEU A 40 5.85 -13.34 19.00
N VAL A 41 6.83 -14.20 19.19
CA VAL A 41 6.61 -15.64 19.40
C VAL A 41 7.05 -15.98 20.83
N ASN A 42 6.13 -16.50 21.63
CA ASN A 42 6.35 -16.78 23.06
C ASN A 42 6.83 -15.53 23.84
N GLY A 43 6.42 -14.32 23.40
CA GLY A 43 6.82 -13.04 23.98
C GLY A 43 8.18 -12.51 23.52
N GLU A 44 8.84 -13.18 22.57
CA GLU A 44 10.16 -12.77 22.06
C GLU A 44 10.11 -12.33 20.59
N VAL A 45 10.96 -11.38 20.22
CA VAL A 45 11.15 -10.94 18.84
C VAL A 45 11.94 -12.00 18.07
N VAL A 46 11.40 -12.44 16.93
CA VAL A 46 12.02 -13.45 16.08
C VAL A 46 12.16 -12.97 14.63
N ARG A 47 13.00 -13.65 13.86
CA ARG A 47 13.18 -13.34 12.44
C ARG A 47 12.03 -13.92 11.60
N GLN A 48 11.75 -13.35 10.44
CA GLN A 48 10.76 -13.86 9.48
C GLN A 48 10.97 -15.33 9.05
N SER A 49 12.22 -15.81 9.15
CA SER A 49 12.60 -17.19 8.83
C SER A 49 12.49 -18.15 10.01
N TYR A 50 12.00 -17.70 11.17
CA TYR A 50 11.73 -18.57 12.31
C TYR A 50 10.81 -19.71 11.88
N LEU A 51 11.16 -20.94 12.25
CA LEU A 51 10.33 -22.12 11.99
C LEU A 51 9.36 -22.28 13.16
N VAL A 52 8.08 -22.11 12.89
CA VAL A 52 7.04 -22.24 13.92
C VAL A 52 7.00 -23.65 14.47
N GLN A 53 6.82 -23.76 15.78
CA GLN A 53 6.76 -25.04 16.49
C GLN A 53 5.35 -25.24 17.05
N PRO A 54 4.88 -26.49 17.12
CA PRO A 54 3.63 -26.80 17.82
C PRO A 54 3.66 -26.28 19.27
N GLY A 55 2.62 -25.51 19.63
CA GLY A 55 2.51 -24.90 20.96
C GLY A 55 3.03 -23.46 21.03
N ASP A 56 3.66 -22.93 19.97
CA ASP A 56 4.05 -21.53 19.95
C ASP A 56 2.82 -20.60 20.11
N ALA A 57 2.95 -19.60 20.97
CA ALA A 57 2.01 -18.52 21.12
C ALA A 57 2.52 -17.30 20.33
N ILE A 58 1.82 -16.95 19.23
CA ILE A 58 2.20 -15.83 18.37
C ILE A 58 1.26 -14.67 18.63
N ALA A 59 1.79 -13.55 19.11
CA ALA A 59 1.10 -12.30 19.23
C ALA A 59 1.40 -11.42 18.03
N VAL A 60 0.37 -10.95 17.32
CA VAL A 60 0.49 -10.02 16.20
C VAL A 60 -0.22 -8.73 16.56
N GLU A 61 0.55 -7.67 16.76
CA GLU A 61 0.03 -6.31 16.87
C GLU A 61 -0.01 -5.71 15.47
N VAL A 62 -1.21 -5.36 15.03
CA VAL A 62 -1.38 -4.64 13.76
C VAL A 62 -1.63 -3.19 14.13
N PRO A 63 -0.60 -2.32 14.06
CA PRO A 63 -0.79 -0.90 14.28
C PRO A 63 -1.89 -0.42 13.33
N ALA A 64 -2.84 0.36 13.85
CA ALA A 64 -3.77 1.07 12.99
C ALA A 64 -2.92 1.75 11.92
N LEU A 65 -3.29 1.55 10.65
CA LEU A 65 -2.70 2.35 9.58
C LEU A 65 -2.88 3.79 10.05
N GLU A 66 -1.77 4.47 10.38
CA GLU A 66 -1.83 5.92 10.43
C GLU A 66 -2.38 6.28 9.07
N ASP A 67 -3.60 6.81 9.06
CA ASP A 67 -4.16 7.44 7.87
C ASP A 67 -3.20 8.58 7.54
N LEU A 68 -2.21 8.28 6.72
CA LEU A 68 -1.48 9.29 5.97
C LEU A 68 -2.52 9.87 5.01
N ALA A 69 -3.48 10.62 5.58
CA ALA A 69 -4.46 11.33 4.80
C ALA A 69 -3.66 12.23 3.88
N ALA A 70 -3.62 11.85 2.61
CA ALA A 70 -2.93 12.65 1.62
C ALA A 70 -3.60 14.04 1.64
N ILE A 71 -2.85 15.06 2.02
CA ILE A 71 -3.33 16.44 2.12
C ILE A 71 -3.16 17.08 0.74
N ALA A 72 -4.20 17.78 0.26
CA ALA A 72 -4.13 18.53 -0.97
C ALA A 72 -3.01 19.59 -0.91
N GLN A 73 -2.15 19.63 -1.91
CA GLN A 73 -1.03 20.58 -2.01
C GLN A 73 -0.98 21.21 -3.39
N ASP A 74 -0.80 22.51 -3.44
CA ASP A 74 -0.59 23.26 -4.69
C ASP A 74 0.82 22.99 -5.22
N LEU A 75 0.96 21.91 -5.97
CA LEU A 75 2.20 21.49 -6.61
C LEU A 75 2.05 21.53 -8.14
N PRO A 76 3.11 21.87 -8.88
CA PRO A 76 3.03 21.96 -10.33
C PRO A 76 2.76 20.59 -10.96
N LEU A 77 1.73 20.51 -11.81
CA LEU A 77 1.38 19.35 -12.62
C LEU A 77 1.59 19.66 -14.11
N SER A 78 2.30 18.78 -14.80
CA SER A 78 2.38 18.81 -16.26
C SER A 78 1.24 18.00 -16.86
N ILE A 79 0.07 18.63 -17.03
CA ILE A 79 -1.13 17.99 -17.57
C ILE A 79 -1.01 17.91 -19.09
N VAL A 80 -1.16 16.72 -19.64
CA VAL A 80 -1.11 16.43 -21.09
C VAL A 80 -2.52 16.33 -21.66
N HIS A 81 -3.45 15.77 -20.91
CA HIS A 81 -4.85 15.64 -21.28
C HIS A 81 -5.72 15.60 -20.03
N GLU A 82 -6.91 16.15 -20.12
CA GLU A 82 -7.94 16.08 -19.09
C GLU A 82 -9.32 16.11 -19.72
N ASP A 83 -10.20 15.21 -19.30
CA ASP A 83 -11.62 15.19 -19.63
C ASP A 83 -12.47 14.84 -18.39
N ALA A 84 -13.71 14.43 -18.58
CA ALA A 84 -14.62 14.06 -17.49
C ALA A 84 -14.24 12.73 -16.83
N ASP A 85 -13.55 11.83 -17.54
CA ASP A 85 -13.29 10.47 -17.11
C ASP A 85 -11.88 10.29 -16.55
N LEU A 86 -10.89 10.97 -17.15
CA LEU A 86 -9.49 10.76 -16.82
C LEU A 86 -8.64 12.02 -16.94
N LEU A 87 -7.49 11.98 -16.30
CA LEU A 87 -6.42 12.96 -16.40
C LEU A 87 -5.13 12.24 -16.80
N VAL A 88 -4.37 12.80 -17.72
CA VAL A 88 -3.01 12.30 -18.07
C VAL A 88 -2.00 13.35 -17.67
N VAL A 89 -1.07 12.95 -16.81
CA VAL A 89 0.04 13.81 -16.38
C VAL A 89 1.38 13.28 -16.85
N ASN A 90 2.29 14.17 -17.20
CA ASN A 90 3.69 13.83 -17.43
C ASN A 90 4.44 14.01 -16.10
N LYS A 91 4.64 12.90 -15.39
CA LYS A 91 5.34 12.91 -14.09
C LYS A 91 6.81 13.30 -14.28
N ALA A 92 7.26 14.30 -13.55
CA ALA A 92 8.67 14.64 -13.49
C ALA A 92 9.50 13.56 -12.75
N PRO A 93 10.79 13.37 -13.08
CA PRO A 93 11.68 12.57 -12.27
C PRO A 93 11.85 13.20 -10.87
N GLY A 94 12.10 12.39 -9.85
CA GLY A 94 12.19 12.82 -8.45
C GLY A 94 10.84 12.87 -7.71
N MET A 95 9.71 12.98 -8.42
CA MET A 95 8.37 13.01 -7.81
C MET A 95 7.90 11.59 -7.44
N ILE A 96 7.49 11.42 -6.20
CA ILE A 96 6.86 10.19 -5.70
C ILE A 96 5.38 10.19 -6.08
N VAL A 97 4.83 9.04 -6.46
CA VAL A 97 3.43 8.95 -6.91
C VAL A 97 2.44 9.11 -5.75
N HIS A 98 2.66 8.43 -4.63
CA HIS A 98 1.74 8.44 -3.48
C HIS A 98 2.51 8.52 -2.16
N PRO A 99 1.88 9.09 -1.12
CA PRO A 99 2.49 9.18 0.21
C PRO A 99 2.96 7.82 0.73
N ALA A 100 4.10 7.83 1.40
CA ALA A 100 4.70 6.65 2.01
C ALA A 100 5.46 7.06 3.30
N PRO A 101 5.78 6.12 4.21
CA PRO A 101 6.69 6.39 5.32
C PRO A 101 7.99 7.02 4.80
N GLY A 102 8.36 8.19 5.34
CA GLY A 102 9.51 8.99 4.88
C GLY A 102 9.24 9.96 3.73
N ALA A 103 8.03 9.96 3.14
CA ALA A 103 7.57 10.95 2.16
C ALA A 103 6.04 11.13 2.30
N PRO A 104 5.58 11.76 3.39
CA PRO A 104 4.15 11.90 3.67
C PRO A 104 3.45 12.92 2.77
N ASP A 105 4.19 13.79 2.14
CA ASP A 105 3.73 14.91 1.32
C ASP A 105 4.62 15.13 0.08
N GLY A 106 4.31 16.16 -0.71
CA GLY A 106 5.07 16.47 -1.92
C GLY A 106 4.91 15.44 -3.03
N THR A 107 3.89 14.60 -3.00
CA THR A 107 3.67 13.52 -3.97
C THR A 107 2.69 13.93 -5.08
N LEU A 108 2.64 13.14 -6.15
CA LEU A 108 1.66 13.33 -7.21
C LEU A 108 0.23 13.31 -6.68
N VAL A 109 -0.08 12.42 -5.74
CA VAL A 109 -1.41 12.34 -5.11
C VAL A 109 -1.75 13.64 -4.38
N ASN A 110 -0.82 14.26 -3.66
CA ASN A 110 -1.07 15.55 -3.01
C ASN A 110 -1.42 16.65 -4.02
N ALA A 111 -0.71 16.67 -5.16
CA ALA A 111 -1.00 17.61 -6.25
C ALA A 111 -2.35 17.33 -6.92
N LEU A 112 -2.68 16.05 -7.14
CA LEU A 112 -3.95 15.64 -7.74
C LEU A 112 -5.15 15.98 -6.84
N LEU A 113 -5.03 15.81 -5.54
CA LEU A 113 -6.07 16.18 -4.57
C LEU A 113 -6.34 17.70 -4.55
N HIS A 114 -5.33 18.51 -4.88
CA HIS A 114 -5.51 19.95 -5.02
C HIS A 114 -6.16 20.32 -6.36
N HIS A 115 -5.74 19.65 -7.44
CA HIS A 115 -6.22 19.94 -8.79
C HIS A 115 -7.63 19.40 -9.06
N CYS A 116 -7.93 18.18 -8.62
CA CYS A 116 -9.18 17.47 -8.88
C CYS A 116 -10.06 17.39 -7.62
N THR A 117 -11.34 17.66 -7.75
CA THR A 117 -12.35 17.48 -6.69
C THR A 117 -13.12 16.16 -6.81
N ASP A 118 -12.90 15.41 -7.90
CA ASP A 118 -13.71 14.28 -8.37
C ASP A 118 -12.91 12.99 -8.62
N LEU A 119 -11.77 12.80 -7.93
CA LEU A 119 -10.95 11.61 -8.09
C LEU A 119 -11.64 10.33 -7.60
N SER A 120 -11.43 9.22 -8.32
CA SER A 120 -11.91 7.90 -7.91
C SER A 120 -11.38 7.50 -6.53
N GLY A 121 -12.28 7.08 -5.66
CA GLY A 121 -11.98 6.62 -4.30
C GLY A 121 -11.69 5.12 -4.17
N ILE A 122 -11.66 4.35 -5.27
CA ILE A 122 -11.55 2.86 -5.20
C ILE A 122 -10.36 2.38 -4.38
N ASN A 123 -9.20 3.03 -4.50
CA ASN A 123 -8.01 2.67 -3.72
C ASN A 123 -7.92 3.42 -2.38
N GLY A 124 -9.02 4.00 -1.91
CA GLY A 124 -9.11 4.75 -0.67
C GLY A 124 -8.38 6.09 -0.72
N VAL A 125 -8.28 6.73 0.44
CA VAL A 125 -7.71 8.08 0.60
C VAL A 125 -6.23 8.17 0.20
N LEU A 126 -5.51 7.05 0.24
CA LEU A 126 -4.06 7.02 -0.01
C LEU A 126 -3.68 6.98 -1.51
N ARG A 127 -4.59 6.55 -2.38
CA ARG A 127 -4.30 6.35 -3.81
C ARG A 127 -5.47 6.73 -4.72
N PRO A 128 -6.09 7.89 -4.52
CA PRO A 128 -7.26 8.27 -5.29
C PRO A 128 -6.91 8.33 -6.78
N GLY A 129 -7.69 7.64 -7.61
CA GLY A 129 -7.55 7.65 -9.07
C GLY A 129 -6.33 6.93 -9.65
N ILE A 130 -5.40 6.45 -8.85
CA ILE A 130 -4.14 5.83 -9.32
C ILE A 130 -4.39 4.40 -9.80
N VAL A 131 -4.25 4.14 -11.09
CA VAL A 131 -4.41 2.83 -11.73
C VAL A 131 -3.09 2.14 -12.05
N HIS A 132 -1.99 2.88 -12.16
CA HIS A 132 -0.63 2.38 -12.33
C HIS A 132 0.39 3.36 -11.73
N ARG A 133 1.66 2.99 -11.70
CA ARG A 133 2.69 3.84 -11.10
C ARG A 133 3.99 3.81 -11.89
N LEU A 134 4.77 4.87 -11.74
CA LEU A 134 6.16 4.97 -12.14
C LEU A 134 7.03 5.11 -10.88
N ASP A 135 8.26 4.67 -10.96
CA ASP A 135 9.22 4.85 -9.87
C ASP A 135 9.59 6.33 -9.69
N ARG A 136 10.14 6.67 -8.55
CA ARG A 136 10.47 8.05 -8.19
C ARG A 136 11.27 8.75 -9.28
N GLU A 137 12.38 8.15 -9.70
CA GLU A 137 13.32 8.75 -10.65
C GLU A 137 12.90 8.58 -12.13
N THR A 138 11.81 7.82 -12.38
CA THR A 138 11.26 7.62 -13.71
C THR A 138 10.30 8.76 -14.05
N SER A 139 10.51 9.41 -15.19
CA SER A 139 9.58 10.35 -15.80
C SER A 139 8.66 9.63 -16.80
N GLY A 140 7.50 10.19 -17.08
CA GLY A 140 6.61 9.66 -18.11
C GLY A 140 5.14 9.89 -17.82
N LEU A 141 4.30 9.39 -18.71
CA LEU A 141 2.87 9.57 -18.63
C LEU A 141 2.24 8.64 -17.58
N LEU A 142 1.39 9.24 -16.76
CA LEU A 142 0.52 8.55 -15.83
C LEU A 142 -0.93 8.88 -16.15
N VAL A 143 -1.77 7.85 -16.21
CA VAL A 143 -3.22 7.98 -16.39
C VAL A 143 -3.88 7.89 -15.03
N ILE A 144 -4.75 8.85 -14.74
CA ILE A 144 -5.44 9.03 -13.47
C ILE A 144 -6.94 8.92 -13.73
N ALA A 145 -7.66 8.10 -13.00
CA ALA A 145 -9.11 7.98 -13.11
C ALA A 145 -9.82 9.03 -12.25
N LYS A 146 -10.76 9.76 -12.81
CA LYS A 146 -11.53 10.79 -12.09
C LYS A 146 -12.72 10.20 -11.35
N HIS A 147 -13.23 9.02 -11.74
CA HIS A 147 -14.32 8.34 -11.07
C HIS A 147 -14.18 6.80 -11.14
N ASP A 148 -15.00 6.10 -10.37
CA ASP A 148 -14.86 4.65 -10.14
C ASP A 148 -15.08 3.80 -11.40
N VAL A 149 -15.93 4.21 -12.33
CA VAL A 149 -16.14 3.48 -13.59
C VAL A 149 -14.89 3.55 -14.45
N ALA A 150 -14.32 4.73 -14.62
CA ALA A 150 -13.06 4.92 -15.33
C ALA A 150 -11.92 4.15 -14.68
N HIS A 151 -11.86 4.15 -13.33
CA HIS A 151 -10.83 3.42 -12.59
C HIS A 151 -10.87 1.91 -12.90
N ARG A 152 -12.04 1.27 -12.79
CA ARG A 152 -12.19 -0.15 -13.08
C ARG A 152 -11.81 -0.47 -14.52
N THR A 153 -12.32 0.30 -15.48
CA THR A 153 -12.03 0.10 -16.91
C THR A 153 -10.54 0.23 -17.22
N LEU A 154 -9.88 1.25 -16.66
CA LEU A 154 -8.45 1.47 -16.87
C LEU A 154 -7.61 0.38 -16.19
N ALA A 155 -7.94 0.00 -14.97
CA ALA A 155 -7.22 -1.05 -14.24
C ALA A 155 -7.29 -2.41 -14.96
N GLU A 156 -8.45 -2.77 -15.53
CA GLU A 156 -8.61 -3.99 -16.33
C GLU A 156 -7.78 -3.98 -17.62
N ARG A 157 -7.59 -2.82 -18.24
CA ARG A 157 -6.86 -2.68 -19.51
C ARG A 157 -5.35 -2.56 -19.34
N LEU A 158 -4.89 -2.19 -18.14
CA LEU A 158 -3.46 -2.02 -17.82
C LEU A 158 -2.82 -3.26 -17.16
N GLN A 159 -3.60 -4.32 -16.91
CA GLN A 159 -3.11 -5.63 -16.47
C GLN A 159 -2.61 -6.45 -17.66
#